data_9ba2ba02251105b80ee1a9ab06d5f11b
#
_entry.id   9ba2ba02251105b80ee1a9ab06d5f11b
#
_cell.length_a   1.000
_cell.length_b   1.000
_cell.length_c   1.000
_cell.angle_alpha   90.00
_cell.angle_beta   90.00
_cell.angle_gamma   90.00
#
_symmetry.space_group_name_H-M   'P 1'
#
loop_
_entity.id
_entity.type
_entity.pdbx_description
1 polymer ?
#
loop_
_entity_poly.entity_id
_entity_poly.type
_entity_poly.pdbx_seq_one_letter_code
_entity_poly.pdbx_strand_id
1 'polypeptide(L)'
;MRVEITAPSRLHLGLLTDGNNQRPWQGIGLAIKEPRTILFAETIEASGLRIAGNFENELELVVRKFYSDLNVSVGVNLEFIEYPPRHVGLGSGTQIILSAATAISILAEIRMSIEEIAARTNRGKYSWIGIEAFRNGGFIISLGQRKNSYLQPIMRLNFPEDWLIILSIPDKRRGLSGLLEDDILSKIKYSEETVKNIHSCVMSKVLPGIIEHNIELFGKGVESVQRLVGSEFESIQGGIFNPDSAELAELMLDAGLYGVGQSSWGPTIYGFTDKPDDARSFLRLVKDLMPNLEVYITTAENKGARVIFSQSNSSVFS
;
A
#
# COMPACT_ATOMS: atom_id res chain seq x y z
N MET A 1 10.05 -27.94 2.57
CA MET A 1 9.96 -26.68 3.35
C MET A 1 8.67 -25.98 3.00
N ARG A 2 8.02 -25.32 3.97
CA ARG A 2 6.79 -24.53 3.75
C ARG A 2 6.95 -23.14 4.29
N VAL A 3 6.35 -22.16 3.63
CA VAL A 3 6.36 -20.73 4.01
C VAL A 3 4.95 -20.19 3.93
N GLU A 4 4.53 -19.48 4.95
CA GLU A 4 3.30 -18.69 4.97
C GLU A 4 3.65 -17.21 5.12
N ILE A 5 3.11 -16.37 4.26
CA ILE A 5 3.30 -14.92 4.34
C ILE A 5 1.94 -14.25 4.41
N THR A 6 1.77 -13.41 5.44
CA THR A 6 0.64 -12.48 5.55
C THR A 6 1.19 -11.07 5.44
N ALA A 7 0.91 -10.38 4.34
CA ALA A 7 1.40 -9.03 4.08
C ALA A 7 0.27 -8.00 4.16
N PRO A 8 0.50 -6.83 4.80
CA PRO A 8 -0.50 -5.78 4.94
C PRO A 8 -0.75 -5.08 3.60
N SER A 9 -1.89 -4.41 3.46
CA SER A 9 -2.03 -3.38 2.44
C SER A 9 -1.42 -2.07 2.88
N ARG A 10 -1.35 -1.10 1.96
CA ARG A 10 -0.93 0.26 2.31
C ARG A 10 -1.91 1.30 1.79
N LEU A 11 -2.16 2.33 2.58
CA LEU A 11 -2.73 3.58 2.14
C LEU A 11 -1.62 4.54 1.73
N HIS A 12 -1.77 5.19 0.59
CA HIS A 12 -0.92 6.30 0.18
C HIS A 12 -1.65 7.60 0.52
N LEU A 13 -1.22 8.29 1.55
CA LEU A 13 -1.91 9.44 2.11
C LEU A 13 -1.53 10.78 1.45
N GLY A 14 -0.52 10.76 0.59
CA GLY A 14 -0.14 11.94 -0.20
C GLY A 14 1.27 11.83 -0.77
N LEU A 15 1.43 12.31 -2.01
CA LEU A 15 2.72 12.58 -2.64
C LEU A 15 3.12 14.00 -2.24
N LEU A 16 4.24 14.17 -1.53
CA LEU A 16 4.64 15.45 -0.96
C LEU A 16 5.49 16.30 -1.92
N THR A 17 6.16 15.64 -2.86
CA THR A 17 6.97 16.29 -3.91
C THR A 17 6.85 15.54 -5.23
N ASP A 18 6.95 16.27 -6.32
CA ASP A 18 7.01 15.73 -7.68
C ASP A 18 8.40 15.20 -8.08
N GLY A 19 8.54 14.78 -9.34
CA GLY A 19 9.78 14.28 -9.92
C GLY A 19 10.85 15.35 -10.16
N ASN A 20 10.52 16.64 -10.10
CA ASN A 20 11.42 17.75 -10.39
C ASN A 20 12.06 18.35 -9.13
N ASN A 21 11.65 17.90 -7.96
CA ASN A 21 12.19 18.39 -6.69
C ASN A 21 13.61 17.87 -6.45
N GLN A 22 14.39 18.54 -5.59
CA GLN A 22 15.72 18.07 -5.17
C GLN A 22 15.68 16.69 -4.48
N ARG A 23 14.57 16.39 -3.83
CA ARG A 23 14.21 15.10 -3.24
C ARG A 23 12.89 14.65 -3.87
N PRO A 24 12.91 14.08 -5.08
CA PRO A 24 11.70 13.67 -5.77
C PRO A 24 11.00 12.52 -5.04
N TRP A 25 9.68 12.47 -5.20
CA TRP A 25 8.84 11.37 -4.75
C TRP A 25 8.79 11.18 -3.24
N GLN A 26 8.86 12.29 -2.48
CA GLN A 26 8.52 12.23 -1.06
C GLN A 26 7.05 11.89 -0.90
N GLY A 27 6.70 11.15 0.15
CA GLY A 27 5.33 10.76 0.37
C GLY A 27 5.07 10.27 1.78
N ILE A 28 3.81 10.27 2.16
CA ILE A 28 3.32 9.68 3.41
C ILE A 28 2.32 8.57 3.14
N GLY A 29 2.30 7.57 4.01
CA GLY A 29 1.38 6.45 3.93
C GLY A 29 1.30 5.65 5.21
N LEU A 30 0.42 4.66 5.20
CA LEU A 30 0.09 3.85 6.36
C LEU A 30 -0.09 2.39 5.95
N ALA A 31 0.56 1.48 6.65
CA ALA A 31 0.27 0.06 6.54
C ALA A 31 -1.01 -0.29 7.31
N ILE A 32 -1.88 -1.10 6.70
CA ILE A 32 -3.18 -1.48 7.25
C ILE A 32 -3.35 -3.00 7.25
N LYS A 33 -4.04 -3.53 8.28
CA LYS A 33 -4.21 -4.99 8.46
C LYS A 33 -5.09 -5.62 7.38
N GLU A 34 -6.16 -4.94 6.98
CA GLU A 34 -7.13 -5.46 6.01
C GLU A 34 -7.47 -4.39 4.96
N PRO A 35 -7.75 -4.82 3.71
CA PRO A 35 -7.56 -6.17 3.17
C PRO A 35 -6.07 -6.51 3.05
N ARG A 36 -5.70 -7.78 3.13
CA ARG A 36 -4.31 -8.25 3.18
C ARG A 36 -3.97 -9.21 2.04
N THR A 37 -2.70 -9.54 1.89
CA THR A 37 -2.24 -10.60 0.99
C THR A 37 -1.82 -11.82 1.82
N ILE A 38 -2.37 -13.00 1.51
CA ILE A 38 -2.01 -14.27 2.13
C ILE A 38 -1.45 -15.19 1.05
N LEU A 39 -0.21 -15.62 1.25
CA LEU A 39 0.50 -16.56 0.38
C LEU A 39 0.93 -17.79 1.16
N PHE A 40 0.59 -18.97 0.65
CA PHE A 40 1.24 -20.22 1.00
C PHE A 40 2.23 -20.64 -0.08
N ALA A 41 3.40 -21.09 0.33
CA ALA A 41 4.44 -21.55 -0.58
C ALA A 41 5.13 -22.80 -0.04
N GLU A 42 5.51 -23.70 -0.95
CA GLU A 42 6.22 -24.92 -0.57
C GLU A 42 7.18 -25.38 -1.66
N THR A 43 8.20 -26.15 -1.24
CA THR A 43 9.05 -26.87 -2.18
C THR A 43 8.30 -28.06 -2.77
N ILE A 44 8.47 -28.30 -4.07
CA ILE A 44 7.91 -29.45 -4.78
C ILE A 44 9.04 -30.27 -5.45
N GLU A 45 8.80 -31.56 -5.69
CA GLU A 45 9.78 -32.46 -6.31
C GLU A 45 10.09 -32.09 -7.77
N ALA A 46 9.06 -31.63 -8.51
CA ALA A 46 9.23 -31.18 -9.89
C ALA A 46 10.01 -29.85 -9.90
N SER A 47 11.02 -29.74 -10.76
CA SER A 47 11.72 -28.47 -10.99
C SER A 47 10.79 -27.39 -11.57
N GLY A 48 11.07 -26.13 -11.28
CA GLY A 48 10.35 -25.00 -11.84
C GLY A 48 9.39 -24.33 -10.86
N LEU A 49 8.67 -23.33 -11.36
CA LEU A 49 7.76 -22.48 -10.56
C LEU A 49 6.31 -22.72 -10.97
N ARG A 50 5.50 -23.14 -10.01
CA ARG A 50 4.04 -23.19 -10.12
C ARG A 50 3.45 -22.04 -9.35
N ILE A 51 2.44 -21.38 -9.92
CA ILE A 51 1.76 -20.24 -9.31
C ILE A 51 0.26 -20.49 -9.44
N ALA A 52 -0.44 -20.53 -8.33
CA ALA A 52 -1.89 -20.62 -8.25
C ALA A 52 -2.46 -19.32 -7.65
N GLY A 53 -3.51 -18.81 -8.28
CA GLY A 53 -4.16 -17.52 -7.98
C GLY A 53 -4.58 -16.84 -9.26
N ASN A 54 -5.62 -16.04 -9.21
CA ASN A 54 -6.15 -15.36 -10.40
C ASN A 54 -5.64 -13.93 -10.48
N PHE A 55 -4.35 -13.73 -10.70
CA PHE A 55 -3.76 -12.40 -10.87
C PHE A 55 -3.23 -12.18 -12.28
N GLU A 56 -3.02 -10.91 -12.62
CA GLU A 56 -2.68 -10.49 -13.97
C GLU A 56 -1.33 -11.05 -14.43
N ASN A 57 -1.25 -11.40 -15.69
CA ASN A 57 -0.05 -11.95 -16.34
C ASN A 57 1.23 -11.12 -16.07
N GLU A 58 1.09 -9.79 -15.94
CA GLU A 58 2.22 -8.89 -15.67
C GLU A 58 2.93 -9.22 -14.36
N LEU A 59 2.18 -9.47 -13.27
CA LEU A 59 2.78 -9.84 -11.98
C LEU A 59 3.42 -11.22 -12.03
N GLU A 60 2.77 -12.15 -12.70
CA GLU A 60 3.29 -13.49 -12.90
C GLU A 60 4.63 -13.46 -13.65
N LEU A 61 4.75 -12.64 -14.69
CA LEU A 61 6.00 -12.45 -15.44
C LEU A 61 7.13 -11.93 -14.55
N VAL A 62 6.85 -10.96 -13.65
CA VAL A 62 7.86 -10.44 -12.72
C VAL A 62 8.32 -11.53 -11.74
N VAL A 63 7.39 -12.33 -11.20
CA VAL A 63 7.71 -13.40 -10.26
C VAL A 63 8.50 -14.52 -10.95
N ARG A 64 8.10 -14.92 -12.17
CA ARG A 64 8.82 -15.92 -12.98
C ARG A 64 10.21 -15.46 -13.35
N LYS A 65 10.35 -14.18 -13.73
CA LYS A 65 11.68 -13.60 -14.00
C LYS A 65 12.55 -13.62 -12.76
N PHE A 66 12.03 -13.20 -11.61
CA PHE A 66 12.77 -13.23 -10.35
C PHE A 66 13.25 -14.66 -10.03
N TYR A 67 12.37 -15.67 -10.13
CA TYR A 67 12.74 -17.06 -9.92
C TYR A 67 13.83 -17.53 -10.90
N SER A 68 13.70 -17.20 -12.18
CA SER A 68 14.69 -17.55 -13.21
C SER A 68 16.06 -16.89 -12.96
N ASP A 69 16.08 -15.61 -12.55
CA ASP A 69 17.30 -14.85 -12.28
C ASP A 69 18.08 -15.38 -11.06
N LEU A 70 17.42 -16.14 -10.17
CA LEU A 70 18.08 -16.80 -9.04
C LEU A 70 18.89 -18.04 -9.46
N ASN A 71 18.61 -18.59 -10.64
CA ASN A 71 19.27 -19.79 -11.19
C ASN A 71 19.28 -20.97 -10.20
N VAL A 72 18.14 -21.21 -9.55
CA VAL A 72 17.96 -22.30 -8.57
C VAL A 72 17.31 -23.52 -9.19
N SER A 73 17.59 -24.70 -8.66
CA SER A 73 17.01 -25.98 -9.11
C SER A 73 15.79 -26.40 -8.30
N VAL A 74 15.53 -25.75 -7.16
CA VAL A 74 14.41 -26.11 -6.28
C VAL A 74 13.08 -25.80 -6.96
N GLY A 75 12.17 -26.77 -7.01
CA GLY A 75 10.80 -26.54 -7.47
C GLY A 75 9.99 -25.83 -6.38
N VAL A 76 9.23 -24.82 -6.79
CA VAL A 76 8.43 -23.98 -5.89
C VAL A 76 6.98 -23.95 -6.34
N ASN A 77 6.06 -24.17 -5.41
CA ASN A 77 4.64 -23.91 -5.58
C ASN A 77 4.23 -22.70 -4.76
N LEU A 78 3.58 -21.71 -5.38
CA LEU A 78 3.02 -20.52 -4.75
C LEU A 78 1.50 -20.58 -4.89
N GLU A 79 0.78 -20.43 -3.77
CA GLU A 79 -0.67 -20.39 -3.74
C GLU A 79 -1.14 -19.13 -2.99
N PHE A 80 -1.70 -18.18 -3.75
CA PHE A 80 -2.30 -16.97 -3.19
C PHE A 80 -3.74 -17.25 -2.77
N ILE A 81 -3.99 -17.20 -1.48
CA ILE A 81 -5.31 -17.46 -0.87
C ILE A 81 -6.17 -16.20 -0.89
N GLU A 82 -5.55 -15.05 -0.58
CA GLU A 82 -6.22 -13.77 -0.46
C GLU A 82 -5.28 -12.65 -0.92
N TYR A 83 -5.82 -11.68 -1.59
CA TYR A 83 -5.12 -10.42 -1.93
C TYR A 83 -6.12 -9.33 -2.32
N PRO A 84 -5.82 -8.05 -2.03
CA PRO A 84 -6.68 -6.94 -2.40
C PRO A 84 -6.82 -6.79 -3.91
N PRO A 85 -7.94 -6.28 -4.43
CA PRO A 85 -8.07 -5.94 -5.84
C PRO A 85 -6.91 -5.08 -6.32
N ARG A 86 -6.53 -5.25 -7.58
CA ARG A 86 -5.45 -4.46 -8.18
C ARG A 86 -5.96 -3.11 -8.68
N HIS A 87 -5.05 -2.13 -8.68
CA HIS A 87 -5.29 -0.78 -9.20
C HIS A 87 -6.41 -0.02 -8.47
N VAL A 88 -6.63 -0.37 -7.20
CA VAL A 88 -7.57 0.34 -6.33
C VAL A 88 -6.86 1.27 -5.31
N GLY A 89 -5.55 1.45 -5.42
CA GLY A 89 -4.81 2.35 -4.53
C GLY A 89 -4.27 1.68 -3.24
N LEU A 90 -4.37 0.36 -3.07
CA LEU A 90 -3.96 -0.38 -1.86
C LEU A 90 -2.55 -1.00 -1.93
N GLY A 91 -1.84 -0.82 -3.04
CA GLY A 91 -0.47 -1.33 -3.21
C GLY A 91 -0.37 -2.85 -3.39
N SER A 92 -1.47 -3.53 -3.74
CA SER A 92 -1.56 -4.99 -3.87
C SER A 92 -0.47 -5.60 -4.75
N GLY A 93 -0.15 -4.99 -5.89
CA GLY A 93 0.91 -5.50 -6.78
C GLY A 93 2.29 -5.56 -6.12
N THR A 94 2.64 -4.60 -5.25
CA THR A 94 3.88 -4.63 -4.48
C THR A 94 3.85 -5.74 -3.44
N GLN A 95 2.75 -5.88 -2.70
CA GLN A 95 2.62 -6.91 -1.67
C GLN A 95 2.67 -8.33 -2.25
N ILE A 96 1.98 -8.57 -3.37
CA ILE A 96 2.01 -9.85 -4.09
C ILE A 96 3.44 -10.21 -4.51
N ILE A 97 4.15 -9.28 -5.15
CA ILE A 97 5.51 -9.53 -5.65
C ILE A 97 6.50 -9.73 -4.51
N LEU A 98 6.46 -8.87 -3.47
CA LEU A 98 7.36 -9.02 -2.32
C LEU A 98 7.09 -10.33 -1.57
N SER A 99 5.81 -10.73 -1.40
CA SER A 99 5.47 -12.02 -0.80
C SER A 99 6.01 -13.19 -1.60
N ALA A 100 5.76 -13.22 -2.92
CA ALA A 100 6.25 -14.30 -3.78
C ALA A 100 7.78 -14.40 -3.77
N ALA A 101 8.47 -13.27 -3.97
CA ALA A 101 9.92 -13.24 -4.04
C ALA A 101 10.58 -13.58 -2.69
N THR A 102 9.99 -13.15 -1.57
CA THR A 102 10.44 -13.53 -0.22
C THR A 102 10.27 -15.03 0.00
N ALA A 103 9.10 -15.60 -0.34
CA ALA A 103 8.87 -17.04 -0.22
C ALA A 103 9.84 -17.85 -1.09
N ILE A 104 10.04 -17.47 -2.35
CA ILE A 104 11.00 -18.10 -3.25
C ILE A 104 12.43 -18.07 -2.66
N SER A 105 12.86 -16.91 -2.15
CA SER A 105 14.19 -16.76 -1.57
C SER A 105 14.39 -17.67 -0.36
N ILE A 106 13.39 -17.76 0.53
CA ILE A 106 13.43 -18.66 1.70
C ILE A 106 13.48 -20.13 1.27
N LEU A 107 12.61 -20.54 0.33
CA LEU A 107 12.54 -21.93 -0.16
C LEU A 107 13.79 -22.35 -0.93
N ALA A 108 14.46 -21.38 -1.57
CA ALA A 108 15.75 -21.60 -2.23
C ALA A 108 16.95 -21.46 -1.28
N GLU A 109 16.74 -21.19 0.01
CA GLU A 109 17.77 -20.96 1.03
C GLU A 109 18.72 -19.79 0.70
N ILE A 110 18.22 -18.81 -0.05
CA ILE A 110 18.94 -17.59 -0.42
C ILE A 110 18.55 -16.46 0.54
N ARG A 111 19.53 -15.90 1.24
CA ARG A 111 19.31 -14.72 2.08
C ARG A 111 19.28 -13.47 1.22
N MET A 112 18.15 -12.77 1.22
CA MET A 112 17.97 -11.47 0.59
C MET A 112 17.25 -10.52 1.54
N SER A 113 17.66 -9.26 1.54
CA SER A 113 16.90 -8.18 2.18
C SER A 113 15.68 -7.81 1.32
N ILE A 114 14.69 -7.18 1.93
CA ILE A 114 13.50 -6.69 1.22
C ILE A 114 13.90 -5.63 0.19
N GLU A 115 14.93 -4.84 0.47
CA GLU A 115 15.50 -3.86 -0.44
C GLU A 115 16.09 -4.52 -1.70
N GLU A 116 16.84 -5.61 -1.54
CA GLU A 116 17.39 -6.37 -2.67
C GLU A 116 16.28 -7.01 -3.50
N ILE A 117 15.26 -7.58 -2.85
CA ILE A 117 14.08 -8.12 -3.53
C ILE A 117 13.36 -7.02 -4.31
N ALA A 118 13.12 -5.86 -3.69
CA ALA A 118 12.47 -4.74 -4.33
C ALA A 118 13.24 -4.25 -5.56
N ALA A 119 14.57 -4.14 -5.45
CA ALA A 119 15.44 -3.76 -6.55
C ALA A 119 15.37 -4.76 -7.72
N ARG A 120 15.47 -6.07 -7.44
CA ARG A 120 15.41 -7.13 -8.45
C ARG A 120 14.05 -7.26 -9.13
N THR A 121 12.98 -6.86 -8.42
CA THR A 121 11.60 -6.89 -8.93
C THR A 121 11.11 -5.54 -9.45
N ASN A 122 12.01 -4.54 -9.54
CA ASN A 122 11.73 -3.17 -10.00
C ASN A 122 10.58 -2.50 -9.23
N ARG A 123 10.55 -2.69 -7.89
CA ARG A 123 9.60 -2.03 -6.99
C ARG A 123 10.24 -0.83 -6.31
N GLY A 124 9.46 0.23 -6.08
CA GLY A 124 9.93 1.45 -5.41
C GLY A 124 10.42 2.55 -6.34
N LYS A 125 10.04 2.51 -7.63
CA LYS A 125 10.41 3.54 -8.61
C LYS A 125 9.97 4.94 -8.19
N TYR A 126 8.75 5.10 -7.69
CA TYR A 126 8.19 6.39 -7.26
C TYR A 126 7.98 6.47 -5.75
N SER A 127 7.64 5.38 -5.10
CA SER A 127 7.30 5.37 -3.68
C SER A 127 7.78 4.10 -2.99
N TRP A 128 8.44 4.28 -1.87
CA TRP A 128 8.88 3.18 -1.01
C TRP A 128 7.87 2.82 0.08
N ILE A 129 6.75 3.52 0.15
CA ILE A 129 5.72 3.29 1.18
C ILE A 129 5.23 1.84 1.17
N GLY A 130 4.98 1.26 -0.02
CA GLY A 130 4.56 -0.14 -0.11
C GLY A 130 5.63 -1.15 0.33
N ILE A 131 6.91 -0.85 0.07
CA ILE A 131 8.04 -1.68 0.50
C ILE A 131 8.21 -1.61 2.01
N GLU A 132 8.14 -0.42 2.59
CA GLU A 132 8.25 -0.23 4.03
C GLU A 132 7.03 -0.78 4.78
N ALA A 133 5.82 -0.67 4.21
CA ALA A 133 4.63 -1.31 4.74
C ALA A 133 4.81 -2.84 4.86
N PHE A 134 5.39 -3.47 3.84
CA PHE A 134 5.75 -4.89 3.89
C PHE A 134 6.82 -5.18 4.95
N ARG A 135 7.87 -4.36 5.02
CA ARG A 135 9.04 -4.60 5.87
C ARG A 135 8.76 -4.40 7.35
N ASN A 136 8.21 -3.25 7.72
CA ASN A 136 8.09 -2.80 9.10
C ASN A 136 6.70 -2.27 9.49
N GLY A 137 5.80 -2.04 8.55
CA GLY A 137 4.48 -1.47 8.82
C GLY A 137 4.53 -0.04 9.37
N GLY A 138 3.43 0.38 10.01
CA GLY A 138 3.30 1.69 10.66
C GLY A 138 2.95 2.84 9.73
N PHE A 139 3.01 4.06 10.26
CA PHE A 139 2.96 5.29 9.48
C PHE A 139 4.34 5.58 8.90
N ILE A 140 4.38 5.81 7.60
CA ILE A 140 5.61 5.82 6.81
C ILE A 140 5.76 7.19 6.16
N ILE A 141 6.96 7.79 6.31
CA ILE A 141 7.37 9.01 5.63
C ILE A 141 8.55 8.66 4.75
N SER A 142 8.33 8.63 3.44
CA SER A 142 9.40 8.53 2.46
C SER A 142 10.01 9.91 2.23
N LEU A 143 11.30 10.04 2.47
CA LEU A 143 12.04 11.30 2.31
C LEU A 143 12.54 11.54 0.89
N GLY A 144 12.01 10.79 -0.07
CA GLY A 144 12.30 10.92 -1.49
C GLY A 144 13.62 10.31 -1.91
N GLN A 145 13.81 10.20 -3.22
CA GLN A 145 14.99 9.60 -3.80
C GLN A 145 16.24 10.46 -3.57
N ARG A 146 17.36 9.79 -3.43
CA ARG A 146 18.67 10.43 -3.53
C ARG A 146 19.16 10.36 -4.97
N LYS A 147 19.88 11.37 -5.40
CA LYS A 147 20.58 11.33 -6.69
C LYS A 147 21.50 10.09 -6.71
N ASN A 148 21.38 9.28 -7.75
CA ASN A 148 22.17 8.05 -7.94
C ASN A 148 21.94 6.95 -6.86
N SER A 149 20.81 6.93 -6.19
CA SER A 149 20.45 5.87 -5.24
C SER A 149 19.05 5.35 -5.52
N TYR A 150 18.91 4.03 -5.58
CA TYR A 150 17.61 3.38 -5.64
C TYR A 150 16.88 3.47 -4.28
N LEU A 151 17.63 3.45 -3.18
CA LEU A 151 17.07 3.46 -1.82
C LEU A 151 16.55 4.85 -1.45
N GLN A 152 15.34 4.88 -0.89
CA GLN A 152 14.76 6.08 -0.31
C GLN A 152 14.93 6.05 1.21
N PRO A 153 15.40 7.13 1.85
CA PRO A 153 15.40 7.21 3.30
C PRO A 153 13.97 7.25 3.82
N ILE A 154 13.71 6.49 4.88
CA ILE A 154 12.39 6.35 5.49
C ILE A 154 12.45 6.79 6.95
N MET A 155 11.41 7.52 7.38
CA MET A 155 11.04 7.68 8.78
C MET A 155 9.77 6.89 9.02
N ARG A 156 9.68 6.23 10.16
CA ARG A 156 8.55 5.40 10.54
C ARG A 156 8.10 5.71 11.95
N LEU A 157 6.79 5.78 12.15
CA LEU A 157 6.16 5.89 13.47
C LEU A 157 5.17 4.74 13.66
N ASN A 158 4.96 4.30 14.91
CA ASN A 158 3.80 3.52 15.22
C ASN A 158 2.56 4.39 15.09
N PHE A 159 1.52 3.84 14.48
CA PHE A 159 0.23 4.51 14.37
C PHE A 159 -0.70 4.01 15.48
N PRO A 160 -1.61 4.85 16.03
CA PRO A 160 -2.56 4.42 17.04
C PRO A 160 -3.37 3.19 16.59
N GLU A 161 -3.32 2.12 17.40
CA GLU A 161 -3.96 0.83 17.04
C GLU A 161 -5.47 0.82 17.37
N ASP A 162 -5.91 1.73 18.19
CA ASP A 162 -7.32 1.94 18.58
C ASP A 162 -8.08 2.83 17.57
N TRP A 163 -7.39 3.52 16.67
CA TRP A 163 -8.06 4.24 15.59
C TRP A 163 -8.51 3.27 14.50
N LEU A 164 -9.80 3.28 14.23
CA LEU A 164 -10.40 2.53 13.14
C LEU A 164 -10.21 3.26 11.82
N ILE A 165 -9.99 2.49 10.78
CA ILE A 165 -9.83 2.95 9.40
C ILE A 165 -10.95 2.35 8.57
N ILE A 166 -11.76 3.19 7.99
CA ILE A 166 -12.84 2.79 7.09
C ILE A 166 -12.34 2.95 5.66
N LEU A 167 -12.46 1.90 4.88
CA LEU A 167 -12.12 1.89 3.46
C LEU A 167 -13.38 1.64 2.66
N SER A 168 -13.59 2.40 1.60
CA SER A 168 -14.63 2.17 0.61
C SER A 168 -14.01 2.05 -0.77
N ILE A 169 -14.28 0.93 -1.45
CA ILE A 169 -13.71 0.61 -2.76
C ILE A 169 -14.85 0.59 -3.78
N PRO A 170 -15.00 1.62 -4.62
CA PRO A 170 -15.99 1.62 -5.69
C PRO A 170 -15.68 0.56 -6.76
N ASP A 171 -16.72 -0.11 -7.24
CA ASP A 171 -16.60 -1.21 -8.21
C ASP A 171 -16.25 -0.76 -9.65
N LYS A 172 -16.36 0.52 -9.98
CA LYS A 172 -16.50 0.98 -11.37
C LYS A 172 -15.21 1.36 -12.10
N ARG A 173 -14.16 1.79 -11.43
CA ARG A 173 -12.91 2.18 -12.10
C ARG A 173 -11.70 1.73 -11.32
N ARG A 174 -10.66 1.34 -12.08
CA ARG A 174 -9.34 1.07 -11.52
C ARG A 174 -8.48 2.32 -11.67
N GLY A 175 -7.61 2.58 -10.69
CA GLY A 175 -6.65 3.66 -10.73
C GLY A 175 -5.62 3.47 -11.87
N LEU A 176 -4.86 4.50 -12.13
CA LEU A 176 -3.80 4.49 -13.14
C LEU A 176 -2.65 3.55 -12.74
N SER A 177 -2.01 2.96 -13.74
CA SER A 177 -0.87 2.07 -13.53
C SER A 177 0.02 1.96 -14.77
N GLY A 178 1.24 1.48 -14.58
CA GLY A 178 2.18 1.17 -15.64
C GLY A 178 2.59 2.41 -16.46
N LEU A 179 2.67 2.26 -17.78
CA LEU A 179 3.14 3.32 -18.70
C LEU A 179 2.30 4.60 -18.63
N LEU A 180 1.00 4.49 -18.37
CA LEU A 180 0.12 5.65 -18.25
C LEU A 180 0.42 6.43 -16.96
N GLU A 181 0.64 5.74 -15.84
CA GLU A 181 1.08 6.36 -14.59
C GLU A 181 2.44 7.04 -14.76
N ASP A 182 3.40 6.38 -15.42
CA ASP A 182 4.73 6.92 -15.71
C ASP A 182 4.66 8.20 -16.53
N ASP A 183 3.86 8.23 -17.59
CA ASP A 183 3.66 9.40 -18.44
C ASP A 183 3.09 10.58 -17.66
N ILE A 184 2.06 10.34 -16.85
CA ILE A 184 1.40 11.37 -16.05
C ILE A 184 2.36 11.91 -14.98
N LEU A 185 3.00 11.03 -14.20
CA LEU A 185 3.94 11.46 -13.14
C LEU A 185 5.11 12.26 -13.71
N SER A 186 5.54 11.97 -14.95
CA SER A 186 6.60 12.75 -15.61
C SER A 186 6.20 14.20 -15.93
N LYS A 187 4.90 14.49 -16.06
CA LYS A 187 4.36 15.80 -16.46
C LYS A 187 3.92 16.65 -15.28
N ILE A 188 3.68 16.05 -14.12
CA ILE A 188 3.25 16.80 -12.93
C ILE A 188 4.39 17.64 -12.37
N LYS A 189 4.05 18.87 -12.05
CA LYS A 189 4.96 19.84 -11.43
C LYS A 189 4.23 20.57 -10.32
N TYR A 190 4.66 20.35 -9.09
CA TYR A 190 4.17 21.10 -7.94
C TYR A 190 4.82 22.49 -7.90
N SER A 191 4.03 23.48 -7.52
CA SER A 191 4.59 24.78 -7.17
C SER A 191 5.43 24.70 -5.89
N GLU A 192 6.42 25.55 -5.71
CA GLU A 192 7.18 25.63 -4.46
C GLU A 192 6.27 25.93 -3.25
N GLU A 193 5.23 26.72 -3.47
CA GLU A 193 4.23 27.04 -2.46
C GLU A 193 3.42 25.80 -2.06
N THR A 194 2.97 25.00 -3.04
CA THR A 194 2.27 23.73 -2.78
C THR A 194 3.13 22.79 -1.94
N VAL A 195 4.40 22.57 -2.33
CA VAL A 195 5.35 21.73 -1.59
C VAL A 195 5.52 22.24 -0.16
N LYS A 196 5.73 23.55 0.03
CA LYS A 196 5.89 24.16 1.35
C LYS A 196 4.64 23.98 2.21
N ASN A 197 3.46 24.18 1.65
CA ASN A 197 2.20 24.03 2.36
C ASN A 197 1.93 22.58 2.76
N ILE A 198 2.21 21.62 1.87
CA ILE A 198 2.11 20.18 2.18
C ILE A 198 3.04 19.81 3.34
N HIS A 199 4.34 20.19 3.26
CA HIS A 199 5.30 19.94 4.34
C HIS A 199 4.88 20.58 5.66
N SER A 200 4.35 21.81 5.61
CA SER A 200 3.82 22.48 6.80
C SER A 200 2.67 21.69 7.43
N CYS A 201 1.71 21.20 6.63
CA CYS A 201 0.61 20.38 7.12
C CYS A 201 1.11 19.08 7.78
N VAL A 202 2.07 18.41 7.16
CA VAL A 202 2.65 17.18 7.71
C VAL A 202 3.33 17.46 9.06
N MET A 203 4.17 18.48 9.14
CA MET A 203 4.96 18.79 10.33
C MET A 203 4.14 19.42 11.46
N SER A 204 3.10 20.20 11.15
CA SER A 204 2.34 20.94 12.17
C SER A 204 1.03 20.25 12.59
N LYS A 205 0.55 19.26 11.82
CA LYS A 205 -0.73 18.60 12.11
C LYS A 205 -0.64 17.07 12.05
N VAL A 206 -0.18 16.48 10.93
CA VAL A 206 -0.19 15.02 10.77
C VAL A 206 0.69 14.35 11.82
N LEU A 207 1.97 14.75 11.93
CA LEU A 207 2.89 14.14 12.89
C LEU A 207 2.52 14.43 14.34
N PRO A 208 2.25 15.69 14.75
CA PRO A 208 1.76 15.95 16.09
C PRO A 208 0.49 15.20 16.42
N GLY A 209 -0.48 15.12 15.50
CA GLY A 209 -1.73 14.39 15.69
C GLY A 209 -1.51 12.91 16.03
N ILE A 210 -0.56 12.25 15.35
CA ILE A 210 -0.18 10.85 15.66
C ILE A 210 0.50 10.76 17.03
N ILE A 211 1.49 11.62 17.31
CA ILE A 211 2.33 11.57 18.52
C ILE A 211 1.51 11.91 19.77
N GLU A 212 0.63 12.90 19.66
CA GLU A 212 -0.23 13.38 20.76
C GLU A 212 -1.54 12.56 20.89
N HIS A 213 -1.74 11.56 20.02
CA HIS A 213 -2.97 10.75 19.96
C HIS A 213 -4.23 11.62 19.74
N ASN A 214 -4.10 12.63 18.88
CA ASN A 214 -5.15 13.59 18.56
C ASN A 214 -5.65 13.35 17.12
N ILE A 215 -6.74 12.57 16.99
CA ILE A 215 -7.29 12.17 15.71
C ILE A 215 -7.83 13.36 14.91
N GLU A 216 -8.39 14.37 15.58
CA GLU A 216 -8.92 15.56 14.91
C GLU A 216 -7.79 16.39 14.27
N LEU A 217 -6.67 16.57 14.98
CA LEU A 217 -5.51 17.28 14.46
C LEU A 217 -4.88 16.51 13.28
N PHE A 218 -4.72 15.20 13.44
CA PHE A 218 -4.26 14.29 12.39
C PHE A 218 -5.16 14.39 11.15
N GLY A 219 -6.48 14.26 11.33
CA GLY A 219 -7.47 14.30 10.25
C GLY A 219 -7.42 15.60 9.47
N LYS A 220 -7.43 16.76 10.16
CA LYS A 220 -7.27 18.08 9.53
C LYS A 220 -5.97 18.19 8.71
N GLY A 221 -4.90 17.56 9.20
CA GLY A 221 -3.63 17.51 8.50
C GLY A 221 -3.72 16.69 7.21
N VAL A 222 -4.26 15.47 7.27
CA VAL A 222 -4.43 14.58 6.12
C VAL A 222 -5.34 15.21 5.07
N GLU A 223 -6.49 15.76 5.45
CA GLU A 223 -7.43 16.41 4.54
C GLU A 223 -6.79 17.62 3.83
N SER A 224 -5.98 18.42 4.56
CA SER A 224 -5.23 19.53 3.98
C SER A 224 -4.23 19.03 2.93
N VAL A 225 -3.48 17.97 3.23
CA VAL A 225 -2.56 17.32 2.28
C VAL A 225 -3.31 16.79 1.07
N GLN A 226 -4.44 16.11 1.28
CA GLN A 226 -5.25 15.53 0.19
C GLN A 226 -5.80 16.60 -0.75
N ARG A 227 -6.27 17.73 -0.23
CA ARG A 227 -6.73 18.85 -1.04
C ARG A 227 -5.60 19.48 -1.86
N LEU A 228 -4.45 19.74 -1.25
CA LEU A 228 -3.28 20.29 -1.94
C LEU A 228 -2.77 19.36 -3.03
N VAL A 229 -2.63 18.07 -2.73
CA VAL A 229 -2.21 17.06 -3.73
C VAL A 229 -3.28 16.92 -4.81
N GLY A 230 -4.56 16.78 -4.43
CA GLY A 230 -5.66 16.63 -5.36
C GLY A 230 -5.77 17.78 -6.35
N SER A 231 -5.52 19.04 -5.92
CA SER A 231 -5.54 20.20 -6.83
C SER A 231 -4.44 20.14 -7.91
N GLU A 232 -3.28 19.58 -7.61
CA GLU A 232 -2.22 19.37 -8.63
C GLU A 232 -2.59 18.27 -9.66
N PHE A 233 -3.47 17.35 -9.28
CA PHE A 233 -3.93 16.27 -10.14
C PHE A 233 -5.31 16.52 -10.77
N GLU A 234 -5.99 17.61 -10.42
CA GLU A 234 -7.38 17.88 -10.80
C GLU A 234 -7.60 17.83 -12.31
N SER A 235 -6.72 18.44 -13.10
CA SER A 235 -6.80 18.45 -14.57
C SER A 235 -6.67 17.07 -15.21
N ILE A 236 -6.12 16.10 -14.47
CA ILE A 236 -5.84 14.75 -14.98
C ILE A 236 -6.91 13.77 -14.51
N GLN A 237 -7.29 13.84 -13.23
CA GLN A 237 -8.25 12.90 -12.65
C GLN A 237 -9.71 13.40 -12.69
N GLY A 238 -9.93 14.68 -13.00
CA GLY A 238 -11.27 15.26 -13.15
C GLY A 238 -11.88 15.84 -11.87
N GLY A 239 -11.07 16.06 -10.83
CA GLY A 239 -11.47 16.64 -9.55
C GLY A 239 -10.37 16.47 -8.50
N ILE A 240 -10.58 17.01 -7.30
CA ILE A 240 -9.68 16.80 -6.15
C ILE A 240 -9.59 15.30 -5.80
N PHE A 241 -10.70 14.60 -5.89
CA PHE A 241 -10.80 13.15 -5.85
C PHE A 241 -11.24 12.63 -7.23
N ASN A 242 -11.00 11.35 -7.50
CA ASN A 242 -11.58 10.69 -8.65
C ASN A 242 -13.11 10.85 -8.61
N PRO A 243 -13.77 11.28 -9.71
CA PRO A 243 -15.22 11.53 -9.72
C PRO A 243 -16.08 10.37 -9.20
N ASP A 244 -15.67 9.12 -9.46
CA ASP A 244 -16.39 7.95 -8.96
C ASP A 244 -16.27 7.75 -7.44
N SER A 245 -15.35 8.48 -6.80
CA SER A 245 -15.06 8.39 -5.36
C SER A 245 -15.46 9.65 -4.58
N ALA A 246 -15.77 10.75 -5.29
CA ALA A 246 -16.04 12.05 -4.66
C ALA A 246 -17.28 11.99 -3.73
N GLU A 247 -18.35 11.35 -4.17
CA GLU A 247 -19.57 11.17 -3.37
C GLU A 247 -19.29 10.37 -2.07
N LEU A 248 -18.46 9.33 -2.16
CA LEU A 248 -18.05 8.55 -0.98
C LEU A 248 -17.23 9.37 0.00
N ALA A 249 -16.37 10.26 -0.50
CA ALA A 249 -15.58 11.14 0.36
C ALA A 249 -16.50 12.12 1.12
N GLU A 250 -17.52 12.69 0.46
CA GLU A 250 -18.52 13.55 1.10
C GLU A 250 -19.32 12.79 2.15
N LEU A 251 -19.80 11.59 1.83
CA LEU A 251 -20.53 10.74 2.79
C LEU A 251 -19.68 10.40 4.03
N MET A 252 -18.37 10.17 3.87
CA MET A 252 -17.48 9.96 5.00
C MET A 252 -17.30 11.20 5.87
N LEU A 253 -17.16 12.38 5.26
CA LEU A 253 -17.09 13.65 5.98
C LEU A 253 -18.37 13.95 6.74
N ASP A 254 -19.52 13.76 6.11
CA ASP A 254 -20.85 13.97 6.71
C ASP A 254 -21.12 12.99 7.86
N ALA A 255 -20.56 11.79 7.79
CA ALA A 255 -20.58 10.81 8.87
C ALA A 255 -19.65 11.14 10.04
N GLY A 256 -18.90 12.26 9.97
CA GLY A 256 -17.99 12.70 11.02
C GLY A 256 -16.65 11.97 11.07
N LEU A 257 -16.25 11.27 9.99
CA LEU A 257 -14.96 10.64 9.90
C LEU A 257 -13.86 11.68 9.69
N TYR A 258 -12.69 11.45 10.27
CA TYR A 258 -11.52 12.31 10.19
C TYR A 258 -10.58 11.87 9.07
N GLY A 259 -9.81 12.81 8.53
CA GLY A 259 -8.73 12.51 7.60
C GLY A 259 -9.19 11.81 6.34
N VAL A 260 -10.38 12.18 5.84
CA VAL A 260 -10.94 11.60 4.63
C VAL A 260 -10.05 11.91 3.44
N GLY A 261 -9.72 10.88 2.66
CA GLY A 261 -8.84 11.00 1.52
C GLY A 261 -8.91 9.83 0.55
N GLN A 262 -8.28 10.02 -0.60
CA GLN A 262 -8.13 9.01 -1.64
C GLN A 262 -6.75 8.37 -1.55
N SER A 263 -6.68 7.05 -1.61
CA SER A 263 -5.39 6.35 -1.61
C SER A 263 -4.77 6.33 -3.01
N SER A 264 -3.70 7.11 -3.20
CA SER A 264 -3.01 7.21 -4.49
C SER A 264 -3.96 7.67 -5.61
N TRP A 265 -3.97 7.00 -6.76
CA TRP A 265 -4.90 7.23 -7.86
C TRP A 265 -6.32 6.72 -7.59
N GLY A 266 -6.60 6.20 -6.40
CA GLY A 266 -7.89 5.62 -6.06
C GLY A 266 -8.17 4.31 -6.79
N PRO A 267 -9.44 3.93 -6.87
CA PRO A 267 -10.61 4.65 -6.37
C PRO A 267 -10.87 4.53 -4.86
N THR A 268 -10.04 3.82 -4.10
CA THR A 268 -10.26 3.64 -2.66
C THR A 268 -10.26 4.98 -1.93
N ILE A 269 -11.36 5.26 -1.23
CA ILE A 269 -11.50 6.34 -0.25
C ILE A 269 -11.34 5.75 1.14
N TYR A 270 -10.71 6.52 2.02
CA TYR A 270 -10.52 6.14 3.42
C TYR A 270 -10.91 7.29 4.35
N GLY A 271 -11.26 6.94 5.58
CA GLY A 271 -11.48 7.86 6.70
C GLY A 271 -11.14 7.18 8.01
N PHE A 272 -10.91 7.97 9.04
CA PHE A 272 -10.48 7.51 10.37
C PHE A 272 -11.51 7.89 11.43
N THR A 273 -11.62 7.07 12.46
CA THR A 273 -12.40 7.39 13.67
C THR A 273 -11.83 6.66 14.90
N ASP A 274 -11.94 7.27 16.06
CA ASP A 274 -11.68 6.64 17.36
C ASP A 274 -12.97 6.12 18.02
N LYS A 275 -14.12 6.25 17.32
CA LYS A 275 -15.44 5.86 17.80
C LYS A 275 -16.01 4.70 16.98
N PRO A 276 -16.10 3.50 17.54
CA PRO A 276 -16.68 2.34 16.82
C PRO A 276 -18.12 2.55 16.35
N ASP A 277 -18.87 3.43 17.01
CA ASP A 277 -20.26 3.75 16.64
C ASP A 277 -20.33 4.54 15.32
N ASP A 278 -19.40 5.47 15.08
CA ASP A 278 -19.36 6.23 13.83
C ASP A 278 -19.05 5.28 12.66
N ALA A 279 -18.11 4.36 12.83
CA ALA A 279 -17.81 3.34 11.83
C ALA A 279 -19.03 2.45 11.51
N ARG A 280 -19.76 2.01 12.54
CA ARG A 280 -21.01 1.23 12.37
C ARG A 280 -22.11 2.01 11.68
N SER A 281 -22.25 3.29 12.02
CA SER A 281 -23.24 4.18 11.43
C SER A 281 -22.97 4.41 9.95
N PHE A 282 -21.72 4.68 9.60
CA PHE A 282 -21.30 4.79 8.20
C PHE A 282 -21.59 3.50 7.41
N LEU A 283 -21.24 2.33 7.97
CA LEU A 283 -21.52 1.04 7.31
C LEU A 283 -23.01 0.83 7.01
N ARG A 284 -23.89 1.20 7.93
CA ARG A 284 -25.35 1.11 7.71
C ARG A 284 -25.78 2.05 6.59
N LEU A 285 -25.32 3.31 6.64
CA LEU A 285 -25.63 4.32 5.63
C LEU A 285 -25.26 3.86 4.21
N VAL A 286 -24.02 3.42 4.02
CA VAL A 286 -23.55 3.02 2.68
C VAL A 286 -24.16 1.71 2.21
N LYS A 287 -24.52 0.79 3.13
CA LYS A 287 -25.21 -0.46 2.77
C LYS A 287 -26.60 -0.19 2.19
N ASP A 288 -27.29 0.84 2.71
CA ASP A 288 -28.61 1.22 2.22
C ASP A 288 -28.53 1.99 0.89
N LEU A 289 -27.53 2.86 0.74
CA LEU A 289 -27.35 3.69 -0.46
C LEU A 289 -26.63 2.97 -1.61
N MET A 290 -25.65 2.15 -1.28
CA MET A 290 -24.72 1.50 -2.22
C MET A 290 -24.51 0.03 -1.85
N PRO A 291 -25.47 -0.86 -2.03
CA PRO A 291 -25.45 -2.24 -1.52
C PRO A 291 -24.30 -3.09 -2.07
N ASN A 292 -23.73 -2.73 -3.22
CA ASN A 292 -22.60 -3.43 -3.84
C ASN A 292 -21.23 -2.80 -3.53
N LEU A 293 -21.19 -1.77 -2.66
CA LEU A 293 -19.93 -1.14 -2.28
C LEU A 293 -19.14 -2.07 -1.36
N GLU A 294 -17.89 -2.30 -1.71
CA GLU A 294 -16.95 -3.04 -0.86
C GLU A 294 -16.40 -2.12 0.23
N VAL A 295 -16.67 -2.44 1.50
CA VAL A 295 -16.27 -1.64 2.65
C VAL A 295 -15.54 -2.50 3.65
N TYR A 296 -14.38 -2.02 4.11
CA TYR A 296 -13.59 -2.63 5.19
C TYR A 296 -13.55 -1.69 6.39
N ILE A 297 -13.61 -2.26 7.60
CA ILE A 297 -13.16 -1.61 8.82
C ILE A 297 -11.90 -2.33 9.26
N THR A 298 -10.81 -1.60 9.39
CA THR A 298 -9.50 -2.15 9.72
C THR A 298 -8.77 -1.25 10.71
N THR A 299 -7.55 -1.63 11.07
CA THR A 299 -6.63 -0.84 11.88
C THR A 299 -5.23 -0.83 11.25
N ALA A 300 -4.35 0.01 11.77
CA ALA A 300 -2.97 0.04 11.31
C ALA A 300 -2.24 -1.29 11.59
N GLU A 301 -1.34 -1.68 10.66
CA GLU A 301 -0.38 -2.75 10.87
C GLU A 301 0.99 -2.15 11.22
N ASN A 302 1.41 -2.28 12.47
CA ASN A 302 2.64 -1.67 12.97
C ASN A 302 3.88 -2.57 12.86
N LYS A 303 3.76 -3.80 12.35
CA LYS A 303 4.87 -4.78 12.34
C LYS A 303 5.32 -5.20 10.94
N GLY A 304 4.54 -4.86 9.92
CA GLY A 304 4.79 -5.31 8.54
C GLY A 304 4.35 -6.75 8.29
N ALA A 305 4.91 -7.36 7.25
CA ALA A 305 4.54 -8.70 6.84
C ALA A 305 4.99 -9.75 7.86
N ARG A 306 4.08 -10.65 8.21
CA ARG A 306 4.38 -11.82 9.02
C ARG A 306 4.82 -12.96 8.10
N VAL A 307 6.00 -13.52 8.37
CA VAL A 307 6.56 -14.65 7.64
C VAL A 307 6.75 -15.81 8.61
N ILE A 308 6.12 -16.95 8.32
CA ILE A 308 6.25 -18.19 9.08
C ILE A 308 6.80 -19.24 8.13
N PHE A 309 7.82 -19.98 8.55
CA PHE A 309 8.35 -21.08 7.78
C PHE A 309 8.59 -22.29 8.68
N SER A 310 8.36 -23.49 8.14
CA SER A 310 8.62 -24.77 8.80
C SER A 310 9.46 -25.66 7.88
N GLN A 311 10.47 -26.30 8.46
CA GLN A 311 11.12 -27.41 7.79
C GLN A 311 10.19 -28.63 7.88
N SER A 312 9.92 -29.29 6.77
CA SER A 312 9.28 -30.60 6.83
C SER A 312 10.23 -31.55 7.56
N ASN A 313 9.90 -31.95 8.79
CA ASN A 313 10.52 -33.12 9.38
C ASN A 313 10.14 -34.31 8.48
N SER A 314 11.08 -34.75 7.66
CA SER A 314 11.06 -36.10 7.14
C SER A 314 11.23 -37.05 8.34
N SER A 315 10.13 -37.38 9.01
CA SER A 315 10.10 -38.51 9.91
C SER A 315 10.38 -39.75 9.07
N VAL A 316 11.59 -40.20 9.18
CA VAL A 316 11.98 -41.57 8.77
C VAL A 316 11.08 -42.52 9.53
N PHE A 317 10.12 -43.13 8.84
CA PHE A 317 9.52 -44.36 9.30
C PHE A 317 10.56 -45.45 9.03
N SER A 318 11.23 -45.87 10.09
CA SER A 318 11.95 -47.13 10.19
C SER A 318 10.98 -48.28 10.33
#